data_add2390e5b1dc641720f9acbfe63a9b4
#
_entry.id   add2390e5b1dc641720f9acbfe63a9b4
#
_cell.length_a   1.000
_cell.length_b   1.000
_cell.length_c   1.000
_cell.angle_alpha   90.00
_cell.angle_beta   90.00
_cell.angle_gamma   90.00
#
_symmetry.space_group_name_H-M   'P 1'
#
loop_
_entity.id
_entity.type
_entity.pdbx_description
1 polymer ?
#
loop_
_entity_poly.entity_id
_entity_poly.type
_entity_poly.pdbx_seq_one_letter_code
_entity_poly.pdbx_strand_id
1 'polypeptide(L)'
;MSAAVMPDFLPPELALTLAGAERLETSCQSAQMVWHAWGDVSAPSLVLLHGGSGSWTHWLRCIGPLRDAGWRVLVPDLPGFGDSDLPQGCTDVDDLPPHLHAGLQQLQAAGRCGTAVNVVGFSFGGMAGALWLAEHPHDAEQLVLVGAPGMGLKVADRVPLKGWRHLPEPDAQEAVHRHNLMALMLHAPEALDDLALQLHTANVHRDRMPRRRLSSTDIVARVLPRVTARVSAIFGEHDALYLGRLSELATAMPGMARHWGHWHVVPGSGHWVQHEAAQLFLVALQDALKA
;
A
#
# COMPACT_ATOMS: atom_id res chain seq x y z
N MET A 1 14.73 -0.93 22.74
CA MET A 1 13.32 -1.04 22.29
C MET A 1 12.83 0.37 22.01
N SER A 2 12.91 0.81 20.76
CA SER A 2 12.34 2.11 20.38
C SER A 2 10.85 1.88 20.20
N ALA A 3 10.01 2.52 21.02
CA ALA A 3 8.58 2.56 20.82
C ALA A 3 8.32 3.16 19.44
N ALA A 4 7.48 2.49 18.62
CA ALA A 4 6.98 3.09 17.40
C ALA A 4 6.44 4.47 17.77
N VAL A 5 6.91 5.51 17.09
CA VAL A 5 6.37 6.87 17.25
C VAL A 5 4.96 6.83 16.66
N MET A 6 4.02 6.51 17.53
CA MET A 6 2.60 6.64 17.22
C MET A 6 2.29 8.12 17.06
N PRO A 7 1.45 8.52 16.10
CA PRO A 7 0.91 9.87 16.12
C PRO A 7 0.30 10.12 17.50
N ASP A 8 0.55 11.29 18.08
CA ASP A 8 0.13 11.64 19.45
C ASP A 8 -1.39 11.57 19.68
N PHE A 9 -2.17 11.34 18.63
CA PHE A 9 -3.63 11.22 18.67
C PHE A 9 -4.11 10.11 17.74
N LEU A 10 -4.48 8.97 18.31
CA LEU A 10 -5.26 7.93 17.62
C LEU A 10 -6.62 7.78 18.32
N PRO A 11 -7.72 7.61 17.57
CA PRO A 11 -8.98 7.20 18.19
C PRO A 11 -8.78 5.96 19.07
N PRO A 12 -9.42 5.91 20.27
CA PRO A 12 -9.19 4.84 21.24
C PRO A 12 -9.39 3.43 20.68
N GLU A 13 -10.38 3.23 19.79
CA GLU A 13 -10.64 1.97 19.10
C GLU A 13 -9.48 1.50 18.22
N LEU A 14 -8.76 2.44 17.59
CA LEU A 14 -7.57 2.14 16.79
C LEU A 14 -6.35 1.88 17.66
N ALA A 15 -6.19 2.63 18.76
CA ALA A 15 -5.12 2.42 19.71
C ALA A 15 -5.16 0.98 20.29
N LEU A 16 -6.35 0.46 20.63
CA LEU A 16 -6.52 -0.92 21.11
C LEU A 16 -6.11 -1.95 20.06
N THR A 17 -6.45 -1.72 18.79
CA THR A 17 -6.03 -2.61 17.69
C THR A 17 -4.50 -2.66 17.57
N LEU A 18 -3.86 -1.52 17.70
CA LEU A 18 -2.40 -1.38 17.55
C LEU A 18 -1.62 -1.89 18.77
N ALA A 19 -2.22 -1.85 19.97
CA ALA A 19 -1.58 -2.36 21.19
C ALA A 19 -1.21 -3.87 21.10
N GLY A 20 -1.86 -4.62 20.21
CA GLY A 20 -1.56 -6.03 19.93
C GLY A 20 -0.56 -6.25 18.78
N ALA A 21 0.05 -5.20 18.25
CA ALA A 21 1.03 -5.33 17.16
C ALA A 21 2.34 -5.96 17.64
N GLU A 22 2.82 -6.96 16.92
CA GLU A 22 4.22 -7.36 16.97
C GLU A 22 5.04 -6.48 16.02
N ARG A 23 6.14 -5.90 16.52
CA ARG A 23 7.14 -5.24 15.69
C ARG A 23 8.23 -6.25 15.33
N LEU A 24 8.36 -6.57 14.06
CA LEU A 24 9.36 -7.51 13.55
C LEU A 24 10.34 -6.76 12.65
N GLU A 25 11.56 -7.28 12.56
CA GLU A 25 12.64 -6.67 11.79
C GLU A 25 13.29 -7.74 10.90
N THR A 26 13.54 -7.37 9.66
CA THR A 26 14.27 -8.19 8.68
C THR A 26 15.36 -7.34 8.04
N SER A 27 16.37 -7.97 7.47
CA SER A 27 17.49 -7.24 6.87
C SER A 27 17.83 -7.77 5.48
N CYS A 28 18.18 -6.86 4.57
CA CYS A 28 18.74 -7.18 3.27
C CYS A 28 19.79 -6.14 2.90
N GLN A 29 20.99 -6.60 2.47
CA GLN A 29 22.09 -5.70 2.06
C GLN A 29 22.41 -4.62 3.11
N SER A 30 22.46 -4.98 4.39
CA SER A 30 22.69 -4.07 5.53
C SER A 30 21.62 -3.02 5.82
N ALA A 31 20.49 -3.03 5.09
CA ALA A 31 19.32 -2.20 5.39
C ALA A 31 18.27 -3.00 6.17
N GLN A 32 17.70 -2.38 7.19
CA GLN A 32 16.66 -2.98 8.02
C GLN A 32 15.28 -2.59 7.48
N MET A 33 14.39 -3.59 7.40
CA MET A 33 12.97 -3.38 7.10
C MET A 33 12.12 -3.73 8.32
N VAL A 34 11.23 -2.84 8.69
CA VAL A 34 10.32 -2.97 9.84
C VAL A 34 8.98 -3.47 9.36
N TRP A 35 8.44 -4.47 10.06
CA TRP A 35 7.13 -5.05 9.84
C TRP A 35 6.29 -4.91 11.10
N HIS A 36 5.03 -4.59 10.91
CA HIS A 36 4.02 -4.68 11.96
C HIS A 36 3.13 -5.89 11.68
N ALA A 37 2.86 -6.72 12.69
CA ALA A 37 2.14 -7.96 12.51
C ALA A 37 1.05 -8.16 13.54
N TRP A 38 -0.08 -8.71 13.10
CA TRP A 38 -1.27 -9.01 13.92
C TRP A 38 -1.83 -10.38 13.56
N GLY A 39 -2.54 -10.99 14.51
CA GLY A 39 -3.21 -12.28 14.30
C GLY A 39 -2.32 -13.49 14.59
N ASP A 40 -2.91 -14.68 14.51
CA ASP A 40 -2.22 -15.93 14.79
C ASP A 40 -1.17 -16.24 13.71
N VAL A 41 0.01 -16.65 14.13
CA VAL A 41 1.13 -16.99 13.21
C VAL A 41 0.83 -18.20 12.32
N SER A 42 -0.10 -19.07 12.73
CA SER A 42 -0.55 -20.24 11.98
C SER A 42 -1.66 -19.92 10.96
N ALA A 43 -2.25 -18.73 11.03
CA ALA A 43 -3.29 -18.30 10.11
C ALA A 43 -2.72 -18.01 8.71
N PRO A 44 -3.56 -18.08 7.65
CA PRO A 44 -3.17 -17.64 6.32
C PRO A 44 -2.61 -16.21 6.34
N SER A 45 -1.49 -15.99 5.66
CA SER A 45 -0.78 -14.72 5.75
C SER A 45 -1.22 -13.73 4.67
N LEU A 46 -1.43 -12.48 5.08
CA LEU A 46 -1.80 -11.35 4.22
C LEU A 46 -0.78 -10.22 4.39
N VAL A 47 0.02 -9.99 3.35
CA VAL A 47 1.00 -8.89 3.31
C VAL A 47 0.35 -7.67 2.67
N LEU A 48 0.32 -6.55 3.41
CA LEU A 48 -0.27 -5.29 2.98
C LEU A 48 0.82 -4.26 2.70
N LEU A 49 1.05 -3.93 1.42
CA LEU A 49 2.07 -2.97 0.98
C LEU A 49 1.44 -1.58 0.84
N HIS A 50 2.00 -0.58 1.51
CA HIS A 50 1.48 0.78 1.52
C HIS A 50 1.82 1.58 0.26
N GLY A 51 1.11 2.68 0.02
CA GLY A 51 1.34 3.62 -1.08
C GLY A 51 2.57 4.52 -0.89
N GLY A 52 2.96 5.21 -1.94
CA GLY A 52 4.06 6.17 -1.90
C GLY A 52 3.84 7.26 -0.85
N SER A 53 4.93 7.75 -0.26
CA SER A 53 4.92 8.68 0.89
C SER A 53 4.03 8.20 2.05
N GLY A 54 3.91 6.87 2.22
CA GLY A 54 3.10 6.22 3.24
C GLY A 54 3.91 5.44 4.25
N SER A 55 3.21 4.68 5.07
CA SER A 55 3.69 3.67 5.99
C SER A 55 2.61 2.61 6.21
N TRP A 56 2.84 1.67 7.12
CA TRP A 56 1.83 0.72 7.57
C TRP A 56 0.48 1.38 7.92
N THR A 57 0.47 2.65 8.30
CA THR A 57 -0.74 3.40 8.67
C THR A 57 -1.71 3.66 7.52
N HIS A 58 -1.31 3.46 6.26
CA HIS A 58 -2.25 3.47 5.13
C HIS A 58 -3.33 2.37 5.23
N TRP A 59 -3.07 1.34 6.03
CA TRP A 59 -3.96 0.20 6.24
C TRP A 59 -4.71 0.23 7.57
N LEU A 60 -4.57 1.31 8.35
CA LEU A 60 -5.00 1.43 9.74
C LEU A 60 -6.44 0.96 9.97
N ARG A 61 -7.39 1.37 9.10
CA ARG A 61 -8.82 1.01 9.22
C ARG A 61 -9.12 -0.44 8.82
N CYS A 62 -8.17 -1.15 8.19
CA CYS A 62 -8.37 -2.52 7.71
C CYS A 62 -7.71 -3.59 8.58
N ILE A 63 -6.67 -3.24 9.34
CA ILE A 63 -5.86 -4.20 10.11
C ILE A 63 -6.71 -4.99 11.10
N GLY A 64 -7.49 -4.31 11.95
CA GLY A 64 -8.35 -4.96 12.93
C GLY A 64 -9.37 -5.91 12.31
N PRO A 65 -10.20 -5.44 11.36
CA PRO A 65 -11.16 -6.31 10.66
C PRO A 65 -10.52 -7.51 9.94
N LEU A 66 -9.34 -7.36 9.34
CA LEU A 66 -8.64 -8.46 8.68
C LEU A 66 -8.10 -9.48 9.69
N ARG A 67 -7.52 -9.03 10.80
CA ARG A 67 -7.12 -9.89 11.91
C ARG A 67 -8.33 -10.68 12.45
N ASP A 68 -9.44 -10.00 12.67
CA ASP A 68 -10.66 -10.60 13.22
C ASP A 68 -11.35 -11.55 12.24
N ALA A 69 -11.09 -11.38 10.93
CA ALA A 69 -11.47 -12.33 9.88
C ALA A 69 -10.52 -13.55 9.79
N GLY A 70 -9.53 -13.67 10.68
CA GLY A 70 -8.65 -14.83 10.78
C GLY A 70 -7.39 -14.77 9.92
N TRP A 71 -6.94 -13.58 9.52
CA TRP A 71 -5.68 -13.41 8.80
C TRP A 71 -4.50 -13.17 9.75
N ARG A 72 -3.33 -13.72 9.42
CA ARG A 72 -2.04 -13.20 9.88
C ARG A 72 -1.71 -11.99 9.02
N VAL A 73 -1.95 -10.79 9.54
CA VAL A 73 -1.74 -9.53 8.83
C VAL A 73 -0.32 -9.06 9.02
N LEU A 74 0.43 -8.87 7.93
CA LEU A 74 1.82 -8.42 7.90
C LEU A 74 1.89 -7.11 7.12
N VAL A 75 2.31 -6.04 7.75
CA VAL A 75 2.34 -4.71 7.14
C VAL A 75 3.74 -4.11 7.28
N PRO A 76 4.60 -4.24 6.25
CA PRO A 76 5.91 -3.59 6.28
C PRO A 76 5.78 -2.09 6.06
N ASP A 77 6.68 -1.34 6.68
CA ASP A 77 7.12 -0.08 6.10
C ASP A 77 8.08 -0.42 4.95
N LEU A 78 7.73 0.00 3.74
CA LEU A 78 8.57 -0.28 2.57
C LEU A 78 9.93 0.41 2.70
N PRO A 79 11.01 -0.14 2.11
CA PRO A 79 12.32 0.48 2.14
C PRO A 79 12.28 1.96 1.74
N GLY A 80 12.85 2.82 2.60
CA GLY A 80 12.85 4.27 2.41
C GLY A 80 11.63 5.00 3.00
N PHE A 81 10.71 4.29 3.65
CA PHE A 81 9.52 4.86 4.28
C PHE A 81 9.41 4.43 5.74
N GLY A 82 8.59 5.17 6.49
CA GLY A 82 8.29 4.83 7.87
C GLY A 82 9.53 4.55 8.71
N ASP A 83 9.54 3.43 9.44
CA ASP A 83 10.65 3.01 10.31
C ASP A 83 11.72 2.17 9.57
N SER A 84 11.49 1.79 8.30
CA SER A 84 12.45 1.03 7.51
C SER A 84 13.58 1.90 6.96
N ASP A 85 14.79 1.36 6.88
CA ASP A 85 15.92 2.08 6.28
C ASP A 85 15.70 2.37 4.78
N LEU A 86 16.43 3.36 4.27
CA LEU A 86 16.62 3.52 2.83
C LEU A 86 17.89 2.77 2.43
N PRO A 87 17.80 1.66 1.69
CA PRO A 87 18.98 0.93 1.22
C PRO A 87 19.86 1.79 0.31
N GLN A 88 21.17 1.56 0.36
CA GLN A 88 22.09 2.29 -0.50
C GLN A 88 21.78 2.00 -1.98
N GLY A 89 21.64 3.08 -2.77
CA GLY A 89 21.34 3.00 -4.20
C GLY A 89 19.86 2.80 -4.52
N CYS A 90 19.00 2.57 -3.54
CA CYS A 90 17.56 2.42 -3.76
C CYS A 90 16.94 3.80 -4.07
N THR A 91 16.27 3.90 -5.22
CA THR A 91 15.76 5.17 -5.76
C THR A 91 14.30 5.13 -6.20
N ASP A 92 13.78 3.96 -6.58
CA ASP A 92 12.40 3.76 -7.02
C ASP A 92 11.92 2.34 -6.71
N VAL A 93 10.74 1.98 -7.17
CA VAL A 93 10.02 0.75 -6.86
C VAL A 93 10.72 -0.52 -7.36
N ASP A 94 11.50 -0.42 -8.43
CA ASP A 94 12.23 -1.54 -9.04
C ASP A 94 13.43 -2.01 -8.20
N ASP A 95 13.85 -1.21 -7.22
CA ASP A 95 14.88 -1.61 -6.25
C ASP A 95 14.32 -2.39 -5.05
N LEU A 96 12.98 -2.49 -4.90
CA LEU A 96 12.35 -3.08 -3.71
C LEU A 96 12.23 -4.62 -3.69
N PRO A 97 12.09 -5.33 -4.84
CA PRO A 97 11.84 -6.78 -4.85
C PRO A 97 12.81 -7.61 -4.00
N PRO A 98 14.14 -7.40 -4.01
CA PRO A 98 15.06 -8.19 -3.20
C PRO A 98 14.83 -8.04 -1.69
N HIS A 99 14.42 -6.84 -1.24
CA HIS A 99 14.16 -6.55 0.16
C HIS A 99 12.87 -7.22 0.64
N LEU A 100 11.80 -7.18 -0.17
CA LEU A 100 10.52 -7.82 0.11
C LEU A 100 10.68 -9.34 0.17
N HIS A 101 11.35 -9.93 -0.82
CA HIS A 101 11.65 -11.35 -0.86
C HIS A 101 12.46 -11.79 0.36
N ALA A 102 13.61 -11.17 0.61
CA ALA A 102 14.46 -11.52 1.74
C ALA A 102 13.74 -11.35 3.09
N GLY A 103 12.92 -10.31 3.21
CA GLY A 103 12.11 -10.07 4.39
C GLY A 103 11.09 -11.19 4.63
N LEU A 104 10.32 -11.57 3.61
CA LEU A 104 9.36 -12.67 3.72
C LEU A 104 10.06 -13.99 4.09
N GLN A 105 11.15 -14.34 3.42
CA GLN A 105 11.91 -15.56 3.71
C GLN A 105 12.40 -15.62 5.16
N GLN A 106 12.89 -14.51 5.71
CA GLN A 106 13.33 -14.42 7.10
C GLN A 106 12.16 -14.60 8.07
N LEU A 107 11.00 -13.99 7.80
CA LEU A 107 9.80 -14.15 8.62
C LEU A 107 9.31 -15.60 8.63
N GLN A 108 9.29 -16.26 7.47
CA GLN A 108 8.93 -17.68 7.34
C GLN A 108 9.92 -18.58 8.08
N ALA A 109 11.21 -18.37 7.90
CA ALA A 109 12.25 -19.15 8.59
C ALA A 109 12.19 -18.97 10.12
N ALA A 110 11.79 -17.80 10.60
CA ALA A 110 11.59 -17.49 12.03
C ALA A 110 10.21 -17.95 12.56
N GLY A 111 9.36 -18.60 11.75
CA GLY A 111 8.02 -19.03 12.13
C GLY A 111 7.07 -17.87 12.49
N ARG A 112 7.25 -16.71 11.85
CA ARG A 112 6.42 -15.53 12.08
C ARG A 112 5.23 -15.42 11.13
N CYS A 113 5.23 -16.19 10.06
CA CYS A 113 4.11 -16.37 9.12
C CYS A 113 4.18 -17.72 8.43
N GLY A 114 3.06 -18.15 7.83
CA GLY A 114 2.98 -19.38 7.04
C GLY A 114 3.60 -19.23 5.64
N THR A 115 3.61 -20.34 4.89
CA THR A 115 4.07 -20.38 3.49
C THR A 115 2.99 -19.93 2.50
N ALA A 116 1.71 -20.11 2.84
CA ALA A 116 0.59 -19.59 2.05
C ALA A 116 0.44 -18.09 2.30
N VAL A 117 0.84 -17.28 1.34
CA VAL A 117 0.88 -15.82 1.44
C VAL A 117 0.05 -15.19 0.34
N ASN A 118 -0.71 -14.17 0.69
CA ASN A 118 -1.39 -13.29 -0.25
C ASN A 118 -0.84 -11.87 -0.11
N VAL A 119 -0.72 -11.16 -1.22
CA VAL A 119 -0.18 -9.80 -1.25
C VAL A 119 -1.27 -8.83 -1.70
N VAL A 120 -1.45 -7.75 -0.95
CA VAL A 120 -2.32 -6.62 -1.30
C VAL A 120 -1.47 -5.37 -1.35
N GLY A 121 -1.39 -4.74 -2.51
CA GLY A 121 -0.54 -3.57 -2.70
C GLY A 121 -1.35 -2.33 -3.07
N PHE A 122 -1.25 -1.28 -2.23
CA PHE A 122 -1.87 0.00 -2.50
C PHE A 122 -0.93 0.92 -3.27
N SER A 123 -1.41 1.48 -4.40
CA SER A 123 -0.68 2.50 -5.17
C SER A 123 0.77 2.05 -5.47
N PHE A 124 1.76 2.74 -4.95
CA PHE A 124 3.18 2.37 -5.03
C PHE A 124 3.45 0.95 -4.50
N GLY A 125 2.76 0.53 -3.44
CA GLY A 125 2.83 -0.84 -2.92
C GLY A 125 2.26 -1.87 -3.90
N GLY A 126 1.29 -1.51 -4.74
CA GLY A 126 0.80 -2.36 -5.83
C GLY A 126 1.85 -2.56 -6.92
N MET A 127 2.60 -1.50 -7.26
CA MET A 127 3.76 -1.62 -8.16
C MET A 127 4.83 -2.53 -7.55
N ALA A 128 5.17 -2.30 -6.27
CA ALA A 128 6.17 -3.10 -5.56
C ALA A 128 5.79 -4.58 -5.53
N GLY A 129 4.52 -4.90 -5.22
CA GLY A 129 4.01 -6.26 -5.23
C GLY A 129 4.07 -6.92 -6.60
N ALA A 130 3.71 -6.19 -7.67
CA ALA A 130 3.77 -6.71 -9.04
C ALA A 130 5.23 -7.01 -9.48
N LEU A 131 6.16 -6.10 -9.21
CA LEU A 131 7.58 -6.32 -9.52
C LEU A 131 8.16 -7.45 -8.69
N TRP A 132 7.89 -7.46 -7.38
CA TRP A 132 8.33 -8.52 -6.48
C TRP A 132 7.88 -9.90 -6.97
N LEU A 133 6.59 -10.08 -7.24
CA LEU A 133 6.06 -11.39 -7.65
C LEU A 133 6.39 -11.76 -9.11
N ALA A 134 6.80 -10.81 -9.94
CA ALA A 134 7.37 -11.09 -11.26
C ALA A 134 8.80 -11.63 -11.19
N GLU A 135 9.57 -11.27 -10.15
CA GLU A 135 10.94 -11.76 -9.89
C GLU A 135 10.95 -13.02 -9.00
N HIS A 136 10.02 -13.10 -8.04
CA HIS A 136 9.89 -14.18 -7.07
C HIS A 136 8.47 -14.80 -7.11
N PRO A 137 8.13 -15.54 -8.19
CA PRO A 137 6.76 -15.97 -8.48
C PRO A 137 6.15 -16.97 -7.49
N HIS A 138 6.96 -17.52 -6.58
CA HIS A 138 6.52 -18.50 -5.59
C HIS A 138 6.30 -17.90 -4.19
N ASP A 139 6.51 -16.58 -4.03
CA ASP A 139 6.38 -15.93 -2.73
C ASP A 139 4.92 -15.68 -2.32
N ALA A 140 3.98 -15.66 -3.27
CA ALA A 140 2.56 -15.51 -2.98
C ALA A 140 1.64 -16.22 -3.98
N GLU A 141 0.44 -16.57 -3.52
CA GLU A 141 -0.60 -17.21 -4.32
C GLU A 141 -1.48 -16.20 -5.04
N GLN A 142 -1.70 -15.02 -4.43
CA GLN A 142 -2.55 -13.97 -4.95
C GLN A 142 -1.91 -12.60 -4.81
N LEU A 143 -2.19 -11.74 -5.78
CA LEU A 143 -1.87 -10.32 -5.78
C LEU A 143 -3.13 -9.50 -5.99
N VAL A 144 -3.46 -8.64 -5.04
CA VAL A 144 -4.55 -7.66 -5.19
C VAL A 144 -3.94 -6.27 -5.37
N LEU A 145 -4.16 -5.68 -6.54
CA LEU A 145 -3.72 -4.34 -6.88
C LEU A 145 -4.79 -3.32 -6.45
N VAL A 146 -4.45 -2.43 -5.53
CA VAL A 146 -5.36 -1.39 -5.03
C VAL A 146 -4.89 -0.04 -5.54
N GLY A 147 -5.62 0.57 -6.46
CA GLY A 147 -5.25 1.88 -7.03
C GLY A 147 -3.85 1.91 -7.66
N ALA A 148 -3.30 0.79 -8.12
CA ALA A 148 -1.91 0.70 -8.56
C ALA A 148 -1.66 1.47 -9.86
N PRO A 149 -0.66 2.38 -9.92
CA PRO A 149 -0.21 3.02 -11.16
C PRO A 149 0.69 2.10 -11.98
N GLY A 150 1.26 2.62 -13.06
CA GLY A 150 2.21 1.86 -13.89
C GLY A 150 1.55 1.02 -14.98
N MET A 151 0.29 1.32 -15.35
CA MET A 151 -0.47 0.62 -16.39
C MET A 151 -0.35 1.27 -17.79
N GLY A 152 0.47 2.32 -17.94
CA GLY A 152 0.62 3.02 -19.22
C GLY A 152 -0.51 3.97 -19.57
N LEU A 153 -1.57 4.04 -18.77
CA LEU A 153 -2.67 4.97 -18.96
C LEU A 153 -2.38 6.31 -18.29
N LYS A 154 -2.53 7.40 -19.03
CA LYS A 154 -2.33 8.76 -18.51
C LYS A 154 -3.65 9.49 -18.40
N VAL A 155 -3.90 10.14 -17.28
CA VAL A 155 -4.98 11.11 -17.10
C VAL A 155 -4.40 12.50 -17.36
N ALA A 156 -5.03 13.24 -18.29
CA ALA A 156 -4.50 14.52 -18.74
C ALA A 156 -4.66 15.63 -17.70
N ASP A 157 -5.80 15.66 -17.01
CA ASP A 157 -6.22 16.80 -16.18
C ASP A 157 -6.14 16.49 -14.68
N ARG A 158 -4.99 16.01 -14.21
CA ARG A 158 -4.78 15.83 -12.78
C ARG A 158 -4.59 17.16 -12.07
N VAL A 159 -5.21 17.30 -10.92
CA VAL A 159 -4.92 18.43 -10.01
C VAL A 159 -3.46 18.32 -9.56
N PRO A 160 -2.63 19.37 -9.77
CA PRO A 160 -1.22 19.32 -9.40
C PRO A 160 -1.02 19.21 -7.90
N LEU A 161 -0.10 18.34 -7.48
CA LEU A 161 0.38 18.31 -6.10
C LEU A 161 1.28 19.50 -5.83
N LYS A 162 1.21 20.05 -4.63
CA LYS A 162 2.01 21.19 -4.17
C LYS A 162 3.18 20.72 -3.30
N GLY A 163 4.33 21.38 -3.45
CA GLY A 163 5.46 21.21 -2.55
C GLY A 163 5.23 21.92 -1.22
N TRP A 164 5.67 21.32 -0.13
CA TRP A 164 5.47 21.85 1.22
C TRP A 164 6.80 22.15 1.97
N ARG A 165 7.87 21.42 1.65
CA ARG A 165 9.16 21.48 2.39
C ARG A 165 9.84 22.85 2.41
N HIS A 166 9.49 23.73 1.48
CA HIS A 166 10.02 25.09 1.39
C HIS A 166 9.23 26.12 2.20
N LEU A 167 8.08 25.73 2.76
CA LEU A 167 7.21 26.60 3.53
C LEU A 167 7.66 26.61 5.00
N PRO A 168 7.93 27.80 5.59
CA PRO A 168 8.41 27.88 6.97
C PRO A 168 7.29 27.72 8.01
N GLU A 169 6.05 28.11 7.66
CA GLU A 169 4.94 28.18 8.60
C GLU A 169 4.14 26.87 8.63
N PRO A 170 3.87 26.30 9.82
CA PRO A 170 3.10 25.07 9.97
C PRO A 170 1.72 25.11 9.30
N ASP A 171 0.98 26.20 9.47
CA ASP A 171 -0.36 26.38 8.87
C ASP A 171 -0.31 26.36 7.34
N ALA A 172 0.75 26.95 6.75
CA ALA A 172 0.95 26.92 5.31
C ALA A 172 1.29 25.51 4.81
N GLN A 173 2.07 24.73 5.57
CA GLN A 173 2.34 23.32 5.28
C GLN A 173 1.05 22.49 5.38
N GLU A 174 0.26 22.69 6.45
CA GLU A 174 -1.02 21.99 6.62
C GLU A 174 -1.97 22.25 5.47
N ALA A 175 -2.12 23.51 5.05
CA ALA A 175 -2.95 23.87 3.89
C ALA A 175 -2.52 23.12 2.60
N VAL A 176 -1.22 22.92 2.41
CA VAL A 176 -0.70 22.13 1.29
C VAL A 176 -1.01 20.64 1.48
N HIS A 177 -0.88 20.08 2.68
CA HIS A 177 -1.23 18.68 2.94
C HIS A 177 -2.71 18.41 2.71
N ARG A 178 -3.60 19.29 3.15
CA ARG A 178 -5.05 19.23 2.86
C ARG A 178 -5.32 19.25 1.35
N HIS A 179 -4.67 20.18 0.63
CA HIS A 179 -4.78 20.24 -0.83
C HIS A 179 -4.32 18.93 -1.49
N ASN A 180 -3.17 18.40 -1.11
CA ASN A 180 -2.60 17.20 -1.72
C ASN A 180 -3.43 15.94 -1.43
N LEU A 181 -4.01 15.83 -0.23
CA LEU A 181 -4.96 14.77 0.11
C LEU A 181 -6.17 14.79 -0.82
N MET A 182 -6.80 15.95 -1.01
CA MET A 182 -7.95 16.06 -1.91
C MET A 182 -7.58 15.94 -3.39
N ALA A 183 -6.38 16.36 -3.77
CA ALA A 183 -5.94 16.30 -5.17
C ALA A 183 -5.59 14.87 -5.63
N LEU A 184 -5.18 13.99 -4.71
CA LEU A 184 -4.71 12.65 -5.06
C LEU A 184 -5.43 11.53 -4.31
N MET A 185 -5.64 11.67 -3.02
CA MET A 185 -5.94 10.54 -2.14
C MET A 185 -7.44 10.36 -1.90
N LEU A 186 -8.17 11.43 -1.69
CA LEU A 186 -9.57 11.43 -1.25
C LEU A 186 -10.47 12.05 -2.30
N HIS A 187 -11.70 11.56 -2.40
CA HIS A 187 -12.75 12.14 -3.25
C HIS A 187 -13.73 12.97 -2.44
N ALA A 188 -14.27 12.42 -1.36
CA ALA A 188 -15.26 13.06 -0.54
C ALA A 188 -14.62 14.06 0.43
N PRO A 189 -15.06 15.35 0.47
CA PRO A 189 -14.49 16.33 1.39
C PRO A 189 -14.57 15.93 2.88
N GLU A 190 -15.61 15.19 3.26
CA GLU A 190 -15.80 14.66 4.61
C GLU A 190 -14.81 13.59 5.02
N ALA A 191 -14.16 12.96 4.05
CA ALA A 191 -13.09 11.99 4.32
C ALA A 191 -11.75 12.66 4.71
N LEU A 192 -11.65 13.98 4.50
CA LEU A 192 -10.52 14.79 4.98
C LEU A 192 -10.71 15.12 6.47
N ASP A 193 -10.74 14.08 7.28
CA ASP A 193 -10.80 14.20 8.74
C ASP A 193 -9.40 14.47 9.35
N ASP A 194 -9.35 14.74 10.65
CA ASP A 194 -8.10 15.01 11.38
C ASP A 194 -7.18 13.80 11.33
N LEU A 195 -7.71 12.59 11.34
CA LEU A 195 -6.92 11.35 11.24
C LEU A 195 -6.22 11.26 9.88
N ALA A 196 -6.94 11.47 8.78
CA ALA A 196 -6.36 11.45 7.43
C ALA A 196 -5.22 12.45 7.30
N LEU A 197 -5.42 13.68 7.81
CA LEU A 197 -4.41 14.73 7.78
C LEU A 197 -3.18 14.39 8.61
N GLN A 198 -3.37 13.91 9.85
CA GLN A 198 -2.27 13.53 10.73
C GLN A 198 -1.45 12.38 10.16
N LEU A 199 -2.11 11.31 9.68
CA LEU A 199 -1.43 10.18 9.07
C LEU A 199 -0.64 10.61 7.82
N HIS A 200 -1.25 11.41 6.94
CA HIS A 200 -0.57 11.90 5.75
C HIS A 200 0.64 12.76 6.11
N THR A 201 0.48 13.72 7.02
CA THR A 201 1.56 14.61 7.43
C THR A 201 2.72 13.81 8.04
N ALA A 202 2.45 12.90 8.99
CA ALA A 202 3.47 12.06 9.58
C ALA A 202 4.22 11.21 8.53
N ASN A 203 3.49 10.66 7.58
CA ASN A 203 4.04 9.80 6.53
C ASN A 203 4.94 10.57 5.54
N VAL A 204 4.51 11.73 5.04
CA VAL A 204 5.31 12.49 4.04
C VAL A 204 6.59 13.07 4.64
N HIS A 205 6.64 13.32 5.96
CA HIS A 205 7.86 13.70 6.65
C HIS A 205 8.90 12.56 6.72
N ARG A 206 8.45 11.31 6.66
CA ARG A 206 9.26 10.11 6.75
C ARG A 206 9.55 9.47 5.39
N ASP A 207 9.18 10.13 4.29
CA ASP A 207 9.50 9.72 2.91
C ASP A 207 10.93 10.14 2.56
N ARG A 208 11.81 9.15 2.41
CA ARG A 208 13.21 9.29 2.02
C ARG A 208 13.47 8.95 0.55
N MET A 209 12.40 8.62 -0.22
CA MET A 209 12.47 8.29 -1.65
C MET A 209 11.62 9.26 -2.51
N PRO A 210 11.92 10.58 -2.51
CA PRO A 210 11.03 11.59 -3.12
C PRO A 210 11.09 11.66 -4.65
N ARG A 211 12.05 10.99 -5.29
CA ARG A 211 12.33 11.14 -6.75
C ARG A 211 11.83 10.00 -7.60
N ARG A 212 10.80 9.30 -7.16
CA ARG A 212 10.17 8.20 -7.89
C ARG A 212 9.56 8.66 -9.22
N ARG A 213 9.79 7.92 -10.30
CA ARG A 213 9.33 8.27 -11.67
C ARG A 213 8.57 7.15 -12.36
N LEU A 214 8.75 5.90 -11.91
CA LEU A 214 8.22 4.71 -12.58
C LEU A 214 6.69 4.62 -12.53
N SER A 215 6.05 5.29 -11.58
CA SER A 215 4.58 5.36 -11.49
C SER A 215 3.90 5.98 -12.71
N SER A 216 4.61 6.78 -13.50
CA SER A 216 4.09 7.39 -14.73
C SER A 216 4.38 6.59 -16.01
N THR A 217 4.93 5.39 -15.87
CA THR A 217 5.28 4.49 -16.98
C THR A 217 4.26 3.35 -17.12
N ASP A 218 4.56 2.36 -17.93
CA ASP A 218 3.82 1.11 -18.11
C ASP A 218 4.46 -0.09 -17.39
N ILE A 219 5.29 0.18 -16.38
CA ILE A 219 6.14 -0.84 -15.75
C ILE A 219 5.33 -2.02 -15.18
N VAL A 220 4.18 -1.76 -14.55
CA VAL A 220 3.31 -2.82 -14.03
C VAL A 220 2.70 -3.62 -15.16
N ALA A 221 2.13 -2.98 -16.17
CA ALA A 221 1.57 -3.68 -17.33
C ALA A 221 2.59 -4.62 -18.00
N ARG A 222 3.88 -4.22 -18.05
CA ARG A 222 4.97 -5.04 -18.63
C ARG A 222 5.37 -6.23 -17.77
N VAL A 223 5.23 -6.17 -16.45
CA VAL A 223 5.65 -7.27 -15.57
C VAL A 223 4.52 -8.24 -15.24
N LEU A 224 3.26 -7.82 -15.29
CA LEU A 224 2.10 -8.67 -14.98
C LEU A 224 2.06 -10.02 -15.73
N PRO A 225 2.49 -10.15 -17.02
CA PRO A 225 2.55 -11.44 -17.69
C PRO A 225 3.50 -12.45 -17.03
N ARG A 226 4.47 -12.01 -16.22
CA ARG A 226 5.41 -12.86 -15.48
C ARG A 226 4.91 -13.25 -14.09
N VAL A 227 3.91 -12.55 -13.56
CA VAL A 227 3.31 -12.86 -12.27
C VAL A 227 2.49 -14.15 -12.37
N THR A 228 2.86 -15.17 -11.62
CA THR A 228 2.15 -16.46 -11.59
C THR A 228 1.03 -16.48 -10.55
N ALA A 229 1.07 -15.58 -9.57
CA ALA A 229 -0.02 -15.37 -8.64
C ALA A 229 -1.30 -14.94 -9.38
N ARG A 230 -2.47 -15.28 -8.85
CA ARG A 230 -3.74 -14.75 -9.39
C ARG A 230 -3.84 -13.26 -9.08
N VAL A 231 -4.05 -12.45 -10.12
CA VAL A 231 -4.09 -11.00 -10.02
C VAL A 231 -5.54 -10.52 -10.02
N SER A 232 -5.92 -9.79 -8.96
CA SER A 232 -7.18 -9.06 -8.86
C SER A 232 -6.91 -7.57 -8.70
N ALA A 233 -7.93 -6.73 -8.90
CA ALA A 233 -7.76 -5.29 -8.76
C ALA A 233 -8.97 -4.62 -8.09
N ILE A 234 -8.70 -3.62 -7.26
CA ILE A 234 -9.70 -2.80 -6.57
C ILE A 234 -9.35 -1.33 -6.76
N PHE A 235 -10.29 -0.54 -7.24
CA PHE A 235 -10.11 0.90 -7.44
C PHE A 235 -11.26 1.67 -6.79
N GLY A 236 -11.00 2.90 -6.35
CA GLY A 236 -12.05 3.85 -6.05
C GLY A 236 -12.68 4.37 -7.34
N GLU A 237 -13.99 4.61 -7.34
CA GLU A 237 -14.73 5.12 -8.51
C GLU A 237 -14.15 6.45 -9.03
N HIS A 238 -13.64 7.27 -8.09
CA HIS A 238 -13.06 8.58 -8.37
C HIS A 238 -11.52 8.60 -8.16
N ASP A 239 -10.86 7.46 -8.35
CA ASP A 239 -9.40 7.40 -8.24
C ASP A 239 -8.75 8.43 -9.17
N ALA A 240 -8.05 9.41 -8.59
CA ALA A 240 -7.41 10.52 -9.31
C ALA A 240 -6.35 10.05 -10.33
N LEU A 241 -5.80 8.84 -10.16
CA LEU A 241 -4.84 8.28 -11.12
C LEU A 241 -5.51 7.78 -12.41
N TYR A 242 -6.81 7.48 -12.36
CA TYR A 242 -7.57 6.88 -13.45
C TYR A 242 -8.92 7.55 -13.70
N LEU A 243 -9.09 8.80 -13.26
CA LEU A 243 -10.35 9.53 -13.42
C LEU A 243 -10.84 9.51 -14.89
N GLY A 244 -12.06 8.99 -15.08
CA GLY A 244 -12.65 8.81 -16.42
C GLY A 244 -12.04 7.67 -17.26
N ARG A 245 -11.07 6.91 -16.74
CA ARG A 245 -10.37 5.85 -17.49
C ARG A 245 -10.51 4.44 -16.87
N LEU A 246 -11.29 4.28 -15.78
CA LEU A 246 -11.44 2.98 -15.10
C LEU A 246 -12.07 1.90 -15.99
N SER A 247 -13.02 2.25 -16.86
CA SER A 247 -13.63 1.29 -17.80
C SER A 247 -12.63 0.77 -18.83
N GLU A 248 -11.74 1.64 -19.30
CA GLU A 248 -10.66 1.25 -20.22
C GLU A 248 -9.66 0.32 -19.50
N LEU A 249 -9.27 0.67 -18.26
CA LEU A 249 -8.39 -0.15 -17.46
C LEU A 249 -9.01 -1.52 -17.15
N ALA A 250 -10.30 -1.56 -16.77
CA ALA A 250 -11.04 -2.80 -16.51
C ALA A 250 -11.07 -3.73 -17.72
N THR A 251 -11.16 -3.17 -18.91
CA THR A 251 -11.14 -3.93 -20.17
C THR A 251 -9.74 -4.47 -20.49
N ALA A 252 -8.70 -3.69 -20.18
CA ALA A 252 -7.32 -4.04 -20.54
C ALA A 252 -6.67 -5.04 -19.55
N MET A 253 -6.94 -4.93 -18.25
CA MET A 253 -6.24 -5.69 -17.21
C MET A 253 -6.31 -7.22 -17.33
N PRO A 254 -7.45 -7.84 -17.71
CA PRO A 254 -7.50 -9.29 -17.94
C PRO A 254 -6.50 -9.79 -18.97
N GLY A 255 -6.20 -8.97 -19.99
CA GLY A 255 -5.21 -9.30 -21.02
C GLY A 255 -3.76 -9.04 -20.60
N MET A 256 -3.53 -8.31 -19.51
CA MET A 256 -2.19 -8.02 -18.99
C MET A 256 -1.70 -9.11 -18.03
N ALA A 257 -2.60 -9.70 -17.25
CA ALA A 257 -2.25 -10.69 -16.22
C ALA A 257 -2.27 -12.12 -16.76
N ARG A 258 -1.31 -12.95 -16.34
CA ARG A 258 -1.27 -14.37 -16.70
C ARG A 258 -2.46 -15.14 -16.12
N HIS A 259 -2.82 -14.86 -14.87
CA HIS A 259 -3.96 -15.43 -14.16
C HIS A 259 -4.79 -14.29 -13.58
N TRP A 260 -5.89 -13.98 -14.27
CA TRP A 260 -6.79 -12.92 -13.86
C TRP A 260 -7.84 -13.43 -12.88
N GLY A 261 -8.10 -12.66 -11.83
CA GLY A 261 -9.14 -12.88 -10.82
C GLY A 261 -10.31 -11.91 -11.00
N HIS A 262 -10.42 -10.96 -10.08
CA HIS A 262 -11.57 -10.08 -9.95
C HIS A 262 -11.23 -8.62 -10.22
N TRP A 263 -12.22 -7.89 -10.69
CA TRP A 263 -12.20 -6.43 -10.81
C TRP A 263 -13.28 -5.83 -9.93
N HIS A 264 -12.91 -4.90 -9.05
CA HIS A 264 -13.84 -4.18 -8.20
C HIS A 264 -13.64 -2.68 -8.32
N VAL A 265 -14.77 -1.95 -8.31
CA VAL A 265 -14.80 -0.51 -8.15
C VAL A 265 -15.59 -0.21 -6.89
N VAL A 266 -15.01 0.52 -5.97
CA VAL A 266 -15.65 0.95 -4.73
C VAL A 266 -16.32 2.31 -4.96
N PRO A 267 -17.65 2.37 -4.91
CA PRO A 267 -18.39 3.58 -5.25
C PRO A 267 -18.10 4.73 -4.28
N GLY A 268 -18.14 5.96 -4.80
CA GLY A 268 -18.01 7.20 -4.03
C GLY A 268 -16.65 7.41 -3.37
N SER A 269 -15.62 6.66 -3.74
CA SER A 269 -14.30 6.75 -3.12
C SER A 269 -13.20 7.16 -4.10
N GLY A 270 -12.17 7.83 -3.57
CA GLY A 270 -10.98 8.25 -4.30
C GLY A 270 -9.88 7.19 -4.31
N HIS A 271 -8.64 7.65 -4.40
CA HIS A 271 -7.47 6.79 -4.51
C HIS A 271 -7.18 5.99 -3.23
N TRP A 272 -7.30 6.60 -2.04
CA TRP A 272 -7.08 5.93 -0.75
C TRP A 272 -8.34 5.19 -0.28
N VAL A 273 -8.80 4.27 -1.11
CA VAL A 273 -10.09 3.57 -0.98
C VAL A 273 -10.24 2.83 0.35
N GLN A 274 -9.18 2.20 0.85
CA GLN A 274 -9.17 1.44 2.11
C GLN A 274 -9.20 2.35 3.37
N HIS A 275 -9.01 3.65 3.21
CA HIS A 275 -9.25 4.66 4.25
C HIS A 275 -10.64 5.27 4.10
N GLU A 276 -10.98 5.74 2.92
CA GLU A 276 -12.19 6.52 2.64
C GLU A 276 -13.46 5.67 2.73
N ALA A 277 -13.42 4.44 2.22
CA ALA A 277 -14.54 3.50 2.17
C ALA A 277 -14.16 2.11 2.71
N ALA A 278 -13.55 2.04 3.90
CA ALA A 278 -12.92 0.84 4.45
C ALA A 278 -13.83 -0.40 4.46
N GLN A 279 -15.11 -0.26 4.82
CA GLN A 279 -16.05 -1.39 4.86
C GLN A 279 -16.34 -1.95 3.46
N LEU A 280 -16.61 -1.09 2.48
CA LEU A 280 -16.86 -1.52 1.11
C LEU A 280 -15.58 -2.11 0.48
N PHE A 281 -14.43 -1.51 0.79
CA PHE A 281 -13.14 -2.06 0.40
C PHE A 281 -12.90 -3.47 0.96
N LEU A 282 -13.18 -3.70 2.25
CA LEU A 282 -13.01 -5.02 2.87
C LEU A 282 -13.91 -6.09 2.24
N VAL A 283 -15.14 -5.74 1.87
CA VAL A 283 -16.04 -6.65 1.13
C VAL A 283 -15.45 -7.00 -0.24
N ALA A 284 -14.98 -6.00 -0.99
CA ALA A 284 -14.32 -6.21 -2.29
C ALA A 284 -13.04 -7.04 -2.15
N LEU A 285 -12.24 -6.78 -1.11
CA LEU A 285 -11.01 -7.53 -0.83
C LEU A 285 -11.29 -9.00 -0.49
N GLN A 286 -12.28 -9.27 0.35
CA GLN A 286 -12.69 -10.65 0.66
C GLN A 286 -13.13 -11.41 -0.60
N ASP A 287 -13.83 -10.75 -1.52
CA ASP A 287 -14.22 -11.37 -2.80
C ASP A 287 -13.00 -11.58 -3.71
N ALA A 288 -12.11 -10.60 -3.80
CA ALA A 288 -10.89 -10.69 -4.59
C ALA A 288 -9.93 -11.80 -4.13
N LEU A 289 -9.97 -12.17 -2.84
CA LEU A 289 -9.16 -13.23 -2.24
C LEU A 289 -9.82 -14.61 -2.24
N LYS A 290 -11.07 -14.75 -2.70
CA LYS A 290 -11.69 -16.07 -2.86
C LYS A 290 -10.96 -16.88 -3.94
N ALA A 291 -10.81 -18.19 -3.70
CA ALA A 291 -10.15 -19.12 -4.60
C ALA A 291 -10.88 -19.28 -5.96
#